data_8e206747b8f49bb13c0eb50d97a9e244
#
_entry.id   8e206747b8f49bb13c0eb50d97a9e244
#
_cell.length_a   1.000
_cell.length_b   1.000
_cell.length_c   1.000
_cell.angle_alpha   90.00
_cell.angle_beta   90.00
_cell.angle_gamma   90.00
#
_symmetry.space_group_name_H-M   'P 1'
#
loop_
_entity.id
_entity.type
_entity.pdbx_description
1 polymer ?
#
loop_
_entity_poly.entity_id
_entity_poly.type
_entity_poly.pdbx_seq_one_letter_code
_entity_poly.pdbx_strand_id
1 'polypeptide(L)'
;MEYTQITVTRHDQVVLITLDRPQRLNAWTPRMAEEQSHAITSANDDRSIGAIVMTGAGRGFCAGADMDATFKSRIDGVDPGNDTAGGRGGMPAGLDWVALVRSSKPIVCAINGAAVGIGVTMCLPADQIITSTAAKFGMGFIKMGLVPELGSTRLLAARIGLGRASDLCLSGRIISGTEAYQIGLADQLTEPDALLDTAFSVAASYAANPDVQLRMTKELLTQNLVETDLALVQQREHAMLTKCWATPEHAEAVAAFTEKRPPVFRPATT
;
A
#
# COMPACT_ATOMS: atom_id res chain seq x y z
N MET A 1 12.47 13.32 10.40
CA MET A 1 13.15 12.02 10.67
C MET A 1 14.22 11.82 9.61
N GLU A 2 15.38 11.30 9.97
CA GLU A 2 16.40 10.86 9.02
C GLU A 2 16.08 9.41 8.60
N TYR A 3 15.98 9.16 7.30
CA TYR A 3 15.72 7.83 6.75
C TYR A 3 17.02 7.07 6.51
N THR A 4 17.08 5.82 6.93
CA THR A 4 18.25 4.95 6.83
C THR A 4 17.98 3.64 6.09
N GLN A 5 16.70 3.27 5.96
CA GLN A 5 16.25 2.02 5.33
C GLN A 5 15.25 2.23 4.20
N ILE A 6 14.85 3.48 3.98
CA ILE A 6 14.08 3.90 2.81
C ILE A 6 14.70 5.14 2.21
N THR A 7 14.39 5.41 0.95
CA THR A 7 14.58 6.72 0.33
C THR A 7 13.23 7.30 -0.06
N VAL A 8 13.12 8.62 0.00
CA VAL A 8 11.90 9.35 -0.36
C VAL A 8 12.26 10.42 -1.38
N THR A 9 11.65 10.35 -2.55
CA THR A 9 11.83 11.35 -3.61
C THR A 9 10.49 11.86 -4.07
N ARG A 10 10.48 13.08 -4.58
CA ARG A 10 9.28 13.72 -5.11
C ARG A 10 9.34 13.77 -6.64
N HIS A 11 8.24 13.44 -7.26
CA HIS A 11 7.99 13.53 -8.71
C HIS A 11 6.66 14.28 -8.91
N ASP A 12 6.73 15.57 -9.16
CA ASP A 12 5.57 16.47 -9.25
C ASP A 12 4.66 16.38 -8.00
N GLN A 13 3.47 15.84 -8.16
CA GLN A 13 2.48 15.62 -7.10
C GLN A 13 2.50 14.21 -6.50
N VAL A 14 3.51 13.40 -6.85
CA VAL A 14 3.66 12.02 -6.38
C VAL A 14 4.93 11.89 -5.53
N VAL A 15 4.81 11.24 -4.38
CA VAL A 15 5.96 10.82 -3.57
C VAL A 15 6.30 9.38 -3.92
N LEU A 16 7.57 9.12 -4.20
CA LEU A 16 8.14 7.77 -4.29
C LEU A 16 8.81 7.40 -2.98
N ILE A 17 8.36 6.33 -2.35
CA ILE A 17 8.99 5.69 -1.21
C ILE A 17 9.67 4.41 -1.71
N THR A 18 11.00 4.35 -1.63
CA THR A 18 11.77 3.19 -2.05
C THR A 18 12.34 2.49 -0.82
N LEU A 19 12.03 1.21 -0.63
CA LEU A 19 12.67 0.37 0.38
C LEU A 19 14.13 0.21 -0.01
N ASP A 20 15.08 0.60 0.85
CA ASP A 20 16.49 0.75 0.47
C ASP A 20 17.45 -0.02 1.37
N ARG A 21 17.30 -1.33 1.36
CA ARG A 21 18.25 -2.32 1.90
C ARG A 21 18.53 -3.41 0.86
N PRO A 22 19.00 -3.06 -0.37
CA PRO A 22 19.09 -3.99 -1.50
C PRO A 22 19.99 -5.19 -1.23
N GLN A 23 21.03 -5.05 -0.39
CA GLN A 23 21.92 -6.13 0.05
C GLN A 23 21.20 -7.21 0.87
N ARG A 24 20.05 -6.90 1.47
CA ARG A 24 19.17 -7.81 2.21
C ARG A 24 17.85 -8.05 1.47
N LEU A 25 17.77 -7.76 0.16
CA LEU A 25 16.53 -7.79 -0.62
C LEU A 25 15.38 -7.01 0.04
N ASN A 26 15.72 -5.88 0.65
CA ASN A 26 14.81 -5.01 1.37
C ASN A 26 14.03 -5.73 2.49
N ALA A 27 14.68 -6.70 3.16
CA ALA A 27 14.07 -7.40 4.29
C ALA A 27 13.60 -6.40 5.34
N TRP A 28 12.35 -6.58 5.74
CA TRP A 28 11.61 -5.68 6.62
C TRP A 28 12.15 -5.68 8.05
N THR A 29 12.23 -4.52 8.64
CA THR A 29 12.57 -4.30 10.05
C THR A 29 11.60 -3.34 10.72
N PRO A 30 11.48 -3.31 12.06
CA PRO A 30 10.70 -2.30 12.78
C PRO A 30 11.09 -0.86 12.37
N ARG A 31 12.38 -0.59 12.22
CA ARG A 31 12.88 0.71 11.77
C ARG A 31 12.37 1.09 10.38
N MET A 32 12.36 0.16 9.43
CA MET A 32 11.80 0.38 8.09
C MET A 32 10.31 0.70 8.17
N ALA A 33 9.55 0.05 9.05
CA ALA A 33 8.14 0.33 9.25
C ALA A 33 7.88 1.73 9.82
N GLU A 34 8.68 2.17 10.80
CA GLU A 34 8.63 3.53 11.34
C GLU A 34 8.90 4.57 10.25
N GLU A 35 9.95 4.35 9.46
CA GLU A 35 10.33 5.24 8.38
C GLU A 35 9.25 5.32 7.29
N GLN A 36 8.68 4.19 6.86
CA GLN A 36 7.55 4.15 5.93
C GLN A 36 6.32 4.89 6.48
N SER A 37 5.97 4.62 7.74
CA SER A 37 4.83 5.28 8.39
C SER A 37 5.01 6.79 8.45
N HIS A 38 6.21 7.24 8.82
CA HIS A 38 6.54 8.66 8.85
C HIS A 38 6.47 9.29 7.44
N ALA A 39 7.01 8.60 6.42
CA ALA A 39 6.99 9.09 5.04
C ALA A 39 5.56 9.20 4.49
N ILE A 40 4.70 8.20 4.75
CA ILE A 40 3.29 8.22 4.36
C ILE A 40 2.55 9.35 5.07
N THR A 41 2.76 9.53 6.39
CA THR A 41 2.13 10.59 7.16
C THR A 41 2.57 11.97 6.66
N SER A 42 3.87 12.16 6.42
CA SER A 42 4.39 13.42 5.88
C SER A 42 3.81 13.74 4.50
N ALA A 43 3.68 12.73 3.62
CA ALA A 43 3.02 12.89 2.32
C ALA A 43 1.52 13.22 2.45
N ASN A 44 0.85 12.69 3.47
CA ASN A 44 -0.55 13.01 3.76
C ASN A 44 -0.75 14.46 4.20
N ASP A 45 0.21 15.02 4.94
CA ASP A 45 0.14 16.39 5.46
C ASP A 45 0.54 17.44 4.41
N ASP A 46 1.29 17.05 3.38
CA ASP A 46 1.70 17.94 2.29
C ASP A 46 0.58 18.11 1.26
N ARG A 47 -0.04 19.29 1.23
CA ARG A 47 -1.13 19.64 0.31
C ARG A 47 -0.75 19.58 -1.18
N SER A 48 0.53 19.68 -1.50
CA SER A 48 1.02 19.61 -2.88
C SER A 48 1.20 18.18 -3.39
N ILE A 49 1.14 17.18 -2.51
CA ILE A 49 1.19 15.75 -2.85
C ILE A 49 -0.22 15.21 -3.03
N GLY A 50 -0.44 14.40 -4.06
CA GLY A 50 -1.74 13.79 -4.39
C GLY A 50 -1.75 12.26 -4.33
N ALA A 51 -0.59 11.61 -4.46
CA ALA A 51 -0.49 10.15 -4.40
C ALA A 51 0.92 9.71 -3.96
N ILE A 52 1.04 8.43 -3.62
CA ILE A 52 2.27 7.79 -3.17
C ILE A 52 2.53 6.56 -4.04
N VAL A 53 3.78 6.36 -4.47
CA VAL A 53 4.28 5.12 -5.07
C VAL A 53 5.24 4.46 -4.08
N MET A 54 5.14 3.14 -3.91
CA MET A 54 6.07 2.35 -3.09
C MET A 54 6.75 1.30 -3.96
N THR A 55 8.08 1.20 -3.86
CA THR A 55 8.87 0.18 -4.58
C THR A 55 10.07 -0.28 -3.76
N GLY A 56 10.88 -1.20 -4.28
CA GLY A 56 12.12 -1.65 -3.66
C GLY A 56 13.36 -1.34 -4.48
N ALA A 57 14.45 -0.94 -3.83
CA ALA A 57 15.74 -0.77 -4.48
C ALA A 57 16.34 -2.14 -4.91
N GLY A 58 16.99 -2.14 -6.06
CA GLY A 58 17.67 -3.32 -6.59
C GLY A 58 16.72 -4.41 -7.08
N ARG A 59 17.06 -5.69 -6.85
CA ARG A 59 16.37 -6.85 -7.46
C ARG A 59 15.18 -7.39 -6.67
N GLY A 60 14.84 -6.81 -5.54
CA GLY A 60 13.73 -7.26 -4.67
C GLY A 60 12.82 -6.11 -4.28
N PHE A 61 11.54 -6.40 -4.12
CA PHE A 61 10.64 -5.46 -3.45
C PHE A 61 10.85 -5.54 -1.93
N CYS A 62 10.48 -6.66 -1.31
CA CYS A 62 10.74 -6.96 0.10
C CYS A 62 10.66 -8.49 0.31
N ALA A 63 11.77 -9.13 0.63
CA ALA A 63 11.87 -10.58 0.69
C ALA A 63 11.35 -11.19 2.02
N GLY A 64 10.63 -10.42 2.82
CA GLY A 64 10.08 -10.86 4.11
C GLY A 64 10.70 -10.12 5.29
N ALA A 65 10.37 -10.56 6.52
CA ALA A 65 10.94 -9.99 7.72
C ALA A 65 12.43 -10.35 7.84
N ASP A 66 13.24 -9.40 8.31
CA ASP A 66 14.66 -9.61 8.58
C ASP A 66 14.82 -10.63 9.72
N MET A 67 15.51 -11.73 9.45
CA MET A 67 15.66 -12.86 10.38
C MET A 67 16.34 -12.45 11.68
N ASP A 68 17.39 -11.64 11.58
CA ASP A 68 18.16 -11.21 12.75
C ASP A 68 17.37 -10.20 13.59
N ALA A 69 16.77 -9.20 12.93
CA ALA A 69 16.03 -8.12 13.59
C ALA A 69 14.66 -8.56 14.14
N THR A 70 14.09 -9.68 13.65
CA THR A 70 12.70 -10.02 13.93
C THR A 70 12.52 -11.34 14.66
N PHE A 71 13.23 -12.41 14.26
CA PHE A 71 12.96 -13.76 14.77
C PHE A 71 13.97 -14.24 15.79
N LYS A 72 15.26 -13.93 15.59
CA LYS A 72 16.33 -14.47 16.44
C LYS A 72 16.20 -14.00 17.88
N SER A 73 15.92 -12.72 18.09
CA SER A 73 15.69 -12.16 19.42
C SER A 73 14.57 -12.88 20.19
N ARG A 74 13.50 -13.30 19.50
CA ARG A 74 12.39 -14.04 20.11
C ARG A 74 12.74 -15.47 20.47
N ILE A 75 13.50 -16.16 19.60
CA ILE A 75 13.98 -17.53 19.86
C ILE A 75 14.93 -17.53 21.04
N ASP A 76 15.78 -16.51 21.17
CA ASP A 76 16.73 -16.35 22.26
C ASP A 76 16.08 -15.88 23.57
N GLY A 77 14.74 -15.71 23.61
CA GLY A 77 13.98 -15.30 24.80
C GLY A 77 14.22 -13.85 25.20
N VAL A 78 14.81 -13.06 24.33
CA VAL A 78 14.92 -11.61 24.50
C VAL A 78 13.58 -11.02 24.12
N ASP A 79 12.88 -10.40 25.08
CA ASP A 79 11.68 -9.62 24.76
C ASP A 79 12.11 -8.47 23.85
N PRO A 80 11.72 -8.49 22.58
CA PRO A 80 12.10 -7.46 21.65
C PRO A 80 11.40 -6.13 21.93
N GLY A 81 10.65 -6.04 23.02
CA GLY A 81 9.84 -4.90 23.39
C GLY A 81 8.61 -4.74 22.48
N ASN A 82 7.93 -3.63 22.63
CA ASN A 82 6.77 -3.29 21.80
C ASN A 82 7.12 -2.94 20.35
N ASP A 83 8.42 -2.90 20.01
CA ASP A 83 8.95 -2.42 18.75
C ASP A 83 9.15 -3.52 17.70
N THR A 84 8.64 -4.70 17.98
CA THR A 84 8.87 -5.82 17.09
C THR A 84 7.68 -6.16 16.26
N ALA A 85 7.98 -6.98 15.26
CA ALA A 85 7.02 -7.68 14.42
C ALA A 85 5.93 -8.45 15.20
N GLY A 86 5.92 -8.40 16.51
CA GLY A 86 4.92 -8.95 17.40
C GLY A 86 3.92 -7.96 17.94
N GLY A 87 4.11 -6.70 17.72
CA GLY A 87 3.03 -5.76 17.76
C GLY A 87 1.90 -6.25 16.85
N ARG A 88 0.87 -5.54 16.65
CA ARG A 88 -0.22 -5.95 15.76
C ARG A 88 0.31 -6.28 14.35
N GLY A 89 0.59 -7.57 14.08
CA GLY A 89 1.02 -8.07 12.78
C GLY A 89 2.41 -7.63 12.35
N GLY A 90 3.36 -7.53 13.27
CA GLY A 90 4.74 -7.24 12.91
C GLY A 90 5.11 -5.78 12.78
N MET A 91 4.20 -4.87 13.09
CA MET A 91 4.44 -3.43 13.07
C MET A 91 4.85 -2.91 14.46
N PRO A 92 5.55 -1.76 14.54
CA PRO A 92 5.85 -1.10 15.80
C PRO A 92 4.59 -0.87 16.66
N ALA A 93 4.76 -0.83 17.97
CA ALA A 93 3.65 -0.63 18.89
C ALA A 93 2.87 0.66 18.56
N GLY A 94 1.55 0.54 18.51
CA GLY A 94 0.67 1.67 18.20
C GLY A 94 0.50 1.97 16.71
N LEU A 95 1.23 1.31 15.82
CA LEU A 95 1.06 1.47 14.37
C LEU A 95 0.05 0.44 13.83
N ASP A 96 -1.11 0.92 13.40
CA ASP A 96 -2.04 0.16 12.58
C ASP A 96 -1.75 0.44 11.09
N TRP A 97 -0.97 -0.45 10.48
CA TRP A 97 -0.57 -0.31 9.08
C TRP A 97 -1.76 -0.28 8.11
N VAL A 98 -2.74 -1.15 8.33
CA VAL A 98 -3.92 -1.23 7.45
C VAL A 98 -4.72 0.06 7.54
N ALA A 99 -4.97 0.56 8.75
CA ALA A 99 -5.66 1.83 8.96
C ALA A 99 -4.88 3.00 8.35
N LEU A 100 -3.55 3.06 8.53
CA LEU A 100 -2.69 4.08 7.94
C LEU A 100 -2.82 4.10 6.41
N VAL A 101 -2.63 2.95 5.76
CA VAL A 101 -2.69 2.83 4.29
C VAL A 101 -4.10 3.15 3.78
N ARG A 102 -5.13 2.66 4.43
CA ARG A 102 -6.52 2.88 3.99
C ARG A 102 -7.01 4.32 4.19
N SER A 103 -6.48 5.04 5.19
CA SER A 103 -6.83 6.45 5.44
C SER A 103 -5.92 7.45 4.72
N SER A 104 -4.84 7.00 4.09
CA SER A 104 -3.88 7.86 3.38
C SER A 104 -4.39 8.29 2.01
N LYS A 105 -3.67 9.22 1.37
CA LYS A 105 -3.73 9.47 -0.07
C LYS A 105 -3.55 8.16 -0.83
N PRO A 106 -3.98 8.08 -2.11
CA PRO A 106 -3.81 6.85 -2.90
C PRO A 106 -2.37 6.34 -2.87
N ILE A 107 -2.22 5.03 -2.63
CA ILE A 107 -0.93 4.33 -2.64
C ILE A 107 -0.91 3.29 -3.76
N VAL A 108 0.10 3.36 -4.61
CA VAL A 108 0.40 2.40 -5.67
C VAL A 108 1.67 1.64 -5.29
N CYS A 109 1.58 0.32 -5.14
CA CYS A 109 2.73 -0.55 -4.91
C CYS A 109 3.28 -1.05 -6.25
N ALA A 110 4.53 -0.73 -6.57
CA ALA A 110 5.25 -1.17 -7.76
C ALA A 110 6.22 -2.30 -7.39
N ILE A 111 5.81 -3.54 -7.68
CA ILE A 111 6.53 -4.75 -7.25
C ILE A 111 7.57 -5.13 -8.30
N ASN A 112 8.81 -4.72 -8.07
CA ASN A 112 9.92 -4.89 -8.99
C ASN A 112 10.60 -6.27 -8.92
N GLY A 113 10.40 -7.03 -7.84
CA GLY A 113 11.10 -8.29 -7.61
C GLY A 113 10.45 -9.15 -6.54
N ALA A 114 11.25 -9.81 -5.72
CA ALA A 114 10.76 -10.68 -4.65
C ALA A 114 9.93 -9.90 -3.63
N ALA A 115 8.68 -10.34 -3.41
CA ALA A 115 7.74 -9.90 -2.38
C ALA A 115 7.27 -11.14 -1.60
N VAL A 116 7.74 -11.32 -0.36
CA VAL A 116 7.49 -12.54 0.42
C VAL A 116 7.02 -12.17 1.84
N GLY A 117 6.07 -12.92 2.39
CA GLY A 117 5.54 -12.68 3.73
C GLY A 117 5.04 -11.26 3.87
N ILE A 118 5.63 -10.49 4.80
CA ILE A 118 5.25 -9.08 5.01
C ILE A 118 5.44 -8.24 3.74
N GLY A 119 6.35 -8.62 2.82
CA GLY A 119 6.50 -7.96 1.53
C GLY A 119 5.26 -8.06 0.64
N VAL A 120 4.42 -9.08 0.83
CA VAL A 120 3.10 -9.18 0.19
C VAL A 120 2.05 -8.49 1.05
N THR A 121 2.00 -8.82 2.34
CA THR A 121 0.89 -8.41 3.20
C THR A 121 0.82 -6.92 3.43
N MET A 122 1.97 -6.21 3.43
CA MET A 122 1.99 -4.75 3.53
C MET A 122 1.37 -4.04 2.30
N CYS A 123 1.36 -4.71 1.13
CA CYS A 123 0.80 -4.15 -0.10
C CYS A 123 -0.70 -4.38 -0.26
N LEU A 124 -1.27 -5.39 0.43
CA LEU A 124 -2.68 -5.75 0.25
C LEU A 124 -3.67 -4.62 0.56
N PRO A 125 -3.44 -3.73 1.53
CA PRO A 125 -4.32 -2.58 1.77
C PRO A 125 -4.09 -1.41 0.80
N ALA A 126 -3.08 -1.46 -0.09
CA ALA A 126 -2.85 -0.42 -1.09
C ALA A 126 -3.98 -0.35 -2.14
N ASP A 127 -4.06 0.77 -2.84
CA ASP A 127 -5.13 1.01 -3.80
C ASP A 127 -4.87 0.31 -5.15
N GLN A 128 -3.58 0.16 -5.52
CA GLN A 128 -3.14 -0.59 -6.69
C GLN A 128 -1.86 -1.38 -6.39
N ILE A 129 -1.77 -2.57 -6.95
CA ILE A 129 -0.54 -3.37 -6.97
C ILE A 129 -0.17 -3.60 -8.45
N ILE A 130 0.90 -2.97 -8.89
CA ILE A 130 1.47 -3.15 -10.22
C ILE A 130 2.69 -4.05 -10.09
N THR A 131 2.80 -5.06 -10.92
CA THR A 131 3.90 -6.03 -10.85
C THR A 131 4.69 -6.09 -12.14
N SER A 132 5.97 -6.41 -12.04
CA SER A 132 6.78 -6.75 -13.22
C SER A 132 6.77 -8.26 -13.50
N THR A 133 7.08 -8.62 -14.75
CA THR A 133 7.29 -10.02 -15.15
C THR A 133 8.43 -10.69 -14.37
N ALA A 134 9.40 -9.91 -13.84
CA ALA A 134 10.50 -10.39 -13.01
C ALA A 134 10.11 -10.63 -11.54
N ALA A 135 8.93 -10.17 -11.10
CA ALA A 135 8.51 -10.27 -9.71
C ALA A 135 8.14 -11.71 -9.29
N LYS A 136 8.26 -11.96 -8.00
CA LYS A 136 7.87 -13.22 -7.35
C LYS A 136 7.12 -12.91 -6.06
N PHE A 137 6.01 -13.61 -5.81
CA PHE A 137 5.18 -13.44 -4.63
C PHE A 137 5.14 -14.74 -3.81
N GLY A 138 5.12 -14.63 -2.49
CA GLY A 138 5.00 -15.79 -1.62
C GLY A 138 4.38 -15.48 -0.27
N MET A 139 3.38 -16.28 0.14
CA MET A 139 2.78 -16.26 1.47
C MET A 139 3.50 -17.28 2.37
N GLY A 140 4.83 -17.07 2.58
CA GLY A 140 5.71 -18.07 3.18
C GLY A 140 5.56 -18.31 4.70
N PHE A 141 4.58 -17.72 5.36
CA PHE A 141 4.39 -17.81 6.82
C PHE A 141 4.32 -19.25 7.33
N ILE A 142 3.55 -20.12 6.67
CA ILE A 142 3.39 -21.51 7.08
C ILE A 142 4.73 -22.28 7.11
N LYS A 143 5.65 -21.97 6.20
CA LYS A 143 6.98 -22.59 6.15
C LYS A 143 7.89 -22.14 7.30
N MET A 144 7.54 -21.05 7.95
CA MET A 144 8.21 -20.51 9.14
C MET A 144 7.48 -20.88 10.44
N GLY A 145 6.45 -21.75 10.38
CA GLY A 145 5.62 -22.07 11.53
C GLY A 145 4.76 -20.91 12.03
N LEU A 146 4.42 -19.96 11.15
CA LEU A 146 3.67 -18.75 11.45
C LEU A 146 2.36 -18.70 10.67
N VAL A 147 1.47 -17.81 11.09
CA VAL A 147 0.24 -17.46 10.37
C VAL A 147 0.38 -16.10 9.68
N PRO A 148 -0.35 -15.83 8.59
CA PRO A 148 -0.39 -14.53 7.95
C PRO A 148 -0.88 -13.41 8.89
N GLU A 149 -0.46 -12.19 8.61
CA GLU A 149 -0.66 -11.00 9.43
C GLU A 149 -1.26 -9.82 8.65
N LEU A 150 -1.39 -8.63 9.26
CA LEU A 150 -1.86 -7.38 8.66
C LEU A 150 -3.23 -7.51 7.96
N GLY A 151 -4.14 -8.33 8.51
CA GLY A 151 -5.45 -8.54 7.91
C GLY A 151 -5.41 -9.28 6.56
N SER A 152 -4.26 -9.83 6.19
CA SER A 152 -4.01 -10.43 4.87
C SER A 152 -4.93 -11.61 4.57
N THR A 153 -5.31 -12.41 5.55
CA THR A 153 -6.27 -13.53 5.34
C THR A 153 -7.62 -13.05 4.81
N ARG A 154 -8.05 -11.84 5.18
CA ARG A 154 -9.26 -11.20 4.66
C ARG A 154 -8.98 -10.47 3.33
N LEU A 155 -7.92 -9.64 3.29
CA LEU A 155 -7.62 -8.80 2.13
C LEU A 155 -7.20 -9.63 0.92
N LEU A 156 -6.40 -10.68 1.11
CA LEU A 156 -6.00 -11.59 0.04
C LEU A 156 -7.21 -12.34 -0.52
N ALA A 157 -8.05 -12.92 0.37
CA ALA A 157 -9.25 -13.63 -0.06
C ALA A 157 -10.24 -12.71 -0.80
N ALA A 158 -10.32 -11.43 -0.42
CA ALA A 158 -11.14 -10.46 -1.13
C ALA A 158 -10.62 -10.15 -2.55
N ARG A 159 -9.29 -10.15 -2.74
CA ARG A 159 -8.67 -9.91 -4.06
C ARG A 159 -8.77 -11.11 -5.00
N ILE A 160 -8.42 -12.31 -4.52
CA ILE A 160 -8.21 -13.48 -5.40
C ILE A 160 -9.19 -14.63 -5.17
N GLY A 161 -10.13 -14.45 -4.24
CA GLY A 161 -11.07 -15.49 -3.81
C GLY A 161 -10.47 -16.48 -2.82
N LEU A 162 -11.34 -17.14 -2.01
CA LEU A 162 -10.91 -17.99 -0.91
C LEU A 162 -10.02 -19.16 -1.36
N GLY A 163 -10.37 -19.84 -2.46
CA GLY A 163 -9.62 -21.01 -2.92
C GLY A 163 -8.16 -20.71 -3.26
N ARG A 164 -7.90 -19.62 -4.01
CA ARG A 164 -6.54 -19.22 -4.37
C ARG A 164 -5.79 -18.68 -3.15
N ALA A 165 -6.46 -17.92 -2.28
CA ALA A 165 -5.86 -17.46 -1.04
C ALA A 165 -5.46 -18.63 -0.13
N SER A 166 -6.30 -19.67 -0.02
CA SER A 166 -6.00 -20.91 0.72
C SER A 166 -4.80 -21.61 0.14
N ASP A 167 -4.75 -21.79 -1.19
CA ASP A 167 -3.60 -22.40 -1.85
C ASP A 167 -2.29 -21.69 -1.50
N LEU A 168 -2.24 -20.37 -1.67
CA LEU A 168 -1.02 -19.59 -1.37
C LEU A 168 -0.64 -19.63 0.11
N CYS A 169 -1.61 -19.49 1.01
CA CYS A 169 -1.33 -19.44 2.45
C CYS A 169 -0.97 -20.84 3.02
N LEU A 170 -1.62 -21.90 2.57
CA LEU A 170 -1.40 -23.25 3.11
C LEU A 170 -0.21 -23.97 2.48
N SER A 171 0.07 -23.73 1.20
CA SER A 171 1.25 -24.31 0.54
C SER A 171 2.51 -23.48 0.77
N GLY A 172 2.38 -22.16 0.95
CA GLY A 172 3.50 -21.22 0.98
C GLY A 172 4.33 -21.24 -0.30
N ARG A 173 3.72 -21.66 -1.45
CA ARG A 173 4.40 -21.67 -2.75
C ARG A 173 4.70 -20.26 -3.24
N ILE A 174 5.69 -20.16 -4.11
CA ILE A 174 6.04 -18.93 -4.81
C ILE A 174 5.33 -18.90 -6.14
N ILE A 175 4.76 -17.77 -6.50
CA ILE A 175 4.17 -17.49 -7.81
C ILE A 175 4.94 -16.39 -8.53
N SER A 176 4.88 -16.37 -9.86
CA SER A 176 5.46 -15.32 -10.69
C SER A 176 4.58 -14.05 -10.68
N GLY A 177 5.16 -12.91 -11.10
CA GLY A 177 4.39 -11.67 -11.34
C GLY A 177 3.27 -11.89 -12.36
N THR A 178 3.51 -12.69 -13.39
CA THR A 178 2.49 -13.04 -14.39
C THR A 178 1.33 -13.82 -13.77
N GLU A 179 1.61 -14.84 -12.94
CA GLU A 179 0.57 -15.56 -12.22
C GLU A 179 -0.17 -14.67 -11.23
N ALA A 180 0.54 -13.79 -10.52
CA ALA A 180 -0.07 -12.83 -9.59
C ALA A 180 -1.07 -11.91 -10.29
N TYR A 181 -0.76 -11.45 -11.49
CA TYR A 181 -1.68 -10.69 -12.34
C TYR A 181 -2.88 -11.53 -12.81
N GLN A 182 -2.63 -12.73 -13.32
CA GLN A 182 -3.69 -13.63 -13.82
C GLN A 182 -4.73 -14.02 -12.76
N ILE A 183 -4.31 -14.14 -11.50
CA ILE A 183 -5.22 -14.48 -10.40
C ILE A 183 -5.86 -13.25 -9.73
N GLY A 184 -5.47 -12.04 -10.12
CA GLY A 184 -6.00 -10.78 -9.56
C GLY A 184 -5.32 -10.32 -8.27
N LEU A 185 -4.15 -10.88 -7.90
CA LEU A 185 -3.35 -10.37 -6.80
C LEU A 185 -2.70 -9.04 -7.18
N ALA A 186 -2.19 -8.92 -8.39
CA ALA A 186 -1.74 -7.67 -8.98
C ALA A 186 -2.77 -7.16 -10.00
N ASP A 187 -2.92 -5.84 -10.07
CA ASP A 187 -3.91 -5.16 -10.90
C ASP A 187 -3.39 -4.88 -12.32
N GLN A 188 -2.06 -4.77 -12.48
CA GLN A 188 -1.40 -4.59 -13.77
C GLN A 188 -0.08 -5.37 -13.81
N LEU A 189 0.31 -5.78 -15.02
CA LEU A 189 1.58 -6.47 -15.31
C LEU A 189 2.36 -5.66 -16.33
N THR A 190 3.67 -5.47 -16.08
CA THR A 190 4.57 -4.74 -16.96
C THR A 190 5.88 -5.52 -17.17
N GLU A 191 6.65 -5.13 -18.17
CA GLU A 191 8.07 -5.45 -18.20
C GLU A 191 8.83 -4.66 -17.11
N PRO A 192 9.96 -5.16 -16.60
CA PRO A 192 10.68 -4.52 -15.50
C PRO A 192 10.99 -3.04 -15.73
N ASP A 193 11.42 -2.69 -16.94
CA ASP A 193 11.83 -1.33 -17.27
C ASP A 193 10.67 -0.33 -17.35
N ALA A 194 9.43 -0.82 -17.56
CA ALA A 194 8.21 -0.01 -17.62
C ALA A 194 7.48 0.12 -16.28
N LEU A 195 7.93 -0.58 -15.23
CA LEU A 195 7.19 -0.69 -13.97
C LEU A 195 6.98 0.66 -13.29
N LEU A 196 8.04 1.44 -13.11
CA LEU A 196 7.94 2.72 -12.40
C LEU A 196 7.17 3.76 -13.21
N ASP A 197 7.36 3.82 -14.53
CA ASP A 197 6.61 4.74 -15.39
C ASP A 197 5.13 4.44 -15.35
N THR A 198 4.75 3.16 -15.38
CA THR A 198 3.35 2.74 -15.22
C THR A 198 2.81 3.12 -13.84
N ALA A 199 3.57 2.89 -12.77
CA ALA A 199 3.16 3.23 -11.42
C ALA A 199 2.98 4.76 -11.24
N PHE A 200 3.89 5.56 -11.80
CA PHE A 200 3.77 7.02 -11.78
C PHE A 200 2.57 7.50 -12.61
N SER A 201 2.32 6.91 -13.77
CA SER A 201 1.15 7.26 -14.59
C SER A 201 -0.17 7.01 -13.84
N VAL A 202 -0.29 5.87 -13.16
CA VAL A 202 -1.47 5.55 -12.33
C VAL A 202 -1.56 6.51 -11.14
N ALA A 203 -0.46 6.72 -10.41
CA ALA A 203 -0.44 7.62 -9.26
C ALA A 203 -0.76 9.08 -9.66
N ALA A 204 -0.25 9.56 -10.78
CA ALA A 204 -0.54 10.89 -11.31
C ALA A 204 -2.03 11.05 -11.69
N SER A 205 -2.66 10.01 -12.24
CA SER A 205 -4.09 10.02 -12.53
C SER A 205 -4.94 10.19 -11.26
N TYR A 206 -4.51 9.61 -10.14
CA TYR A 206 -5.14 9.81 -8.84
C TYR A 206 -4.84 11.20 -8.30
N ALA A 207 -3.56 11.61 -8.37
CA ALA A 207 -3.13 12.92 -7.90
C ALA A 207 -3.83 14.09 -8.61
N ALA A 208 -4.34 13.90 -9.79
CA ALA A 208 -5.13 14.91 -10.50
C ALA A 208 -6.52 15.16 -9.87
N ASN A 209 -6.98 14.29 -8.96
CA ASN A 209 -8.30 14.41 -8.33
C ASN A 209 -8.21 15.06 -6.93
N PRO A 210 -9.32 15.60 -6.40
CA PRO A 210 -9.31 16.31 -5.12
C PRO A 210 -9.10 15.36 -3.93
N ASP A 211 -8.20 15.74 -3.02
CA ASP A 211 -7.72 14.90 -1.92
C ASP A 211 -8.83 14.48 -0.95
N VAL A 212 -9.72 15.42 -0.62
CA VAL A 212 -10.82 15.17 0.32
C VAL A 212 -11.74 14.08 -0.20
N GLN A 213 -12.13 14.17 -1.48
CA GLN A 213 -13.02 13.20 -2.12
C GLN A 213 -12.35 11.84 -2.32
N LEU A 214 -11.05 11.82 -2.63
CA LEU A 214 -10.28 10.56 -2.71
C LEU A 214 -10.28 9.83 -1.37
N ARG A 215 -10.02 10.52 -0.26
CA ARG A 215 -10.01 9.93 1.08
C ARG A 215 -11.39 9.44 1.49
N MET A 216 -12.44 10.24 1.26
CA MET A 216 -13.82 9.83 1.53
C MET A 216 -14.21 8.58 0.73
N THR A 217 -13.81 8.52 -0.55
CA THR A 217 -14.06 7.34 -1.40
C THR A 217 -13.31 6.11 -0.88
N LYS A 218 -12.04 6.25 -0.48
CA LYS A 218 -11.28 5.14 0.13
C LYS A 218 -11.92 4.68 1.46
N GLU A 219 -12.41 5.59 2.27
CA GLU A 219 -13.12 5.26 3.51
C GLU A 219 -14.38 4.46 3.21
N LEU A 220 -15.21 4.90 2.27
CA LEU A 220 -16.41 4.17 1.85
C LEU A 220 -16.08 2.78 1.31
N LEU A 221 -15.10 2.65 0.41
CA LEU A 221 -14.65 1.36 -0.10
C LEU A 221 -14.16 0.44 1.01
N THR A 222 -13.49 0.98 2.04
CA THR A 222 -12.99 0.21 3.17
C THR A 222 -14.11 -0.29 4.08
N GLN A 223 -15.04 0.61 4.45
CA GLN A 223 -16.15 0.28 5.33
C GLN A 223 -17.15 -0.67 4.66
N ASN A 224 -17.41 -0.46 3.38
CA ASN A 224 -18.42 -1.21 2.63
C ASN A 224 -17.91 -2.56 2.10
N LEU A 225 -16.61 -2.83 2.15
CA LEU A 225 -16.03 -4.11 1.73
C LEU A 225 -16.60 -5.33 2.47
N VAL A 226 -17.06 -5.13 3.69
CA VAL A 226 -17.59 -6.18 4.58
C VAL A 226 -19.07 -5.99 4.92
N GLU A 227 -19.70 -4.96 4.38
CA GLU A 227 -21.10 -4.63 4.66
C GLU A 227 -22.02 -5.39 3.71
N THR A 228 -23.07 -5.97 4.26
CA THR A 228 -24.11 -6.68 3.51
C THR A 228 -25.43 -5.92 3.47
N ASP A 229 -25.61 -4.94 4.34
CA ASP A 229 -26.78 -4.06 4.36
C ASP A 229 -26.60 -2.91 3.36
N LEU A 230 -27.20 -3.03 2.19
CA LEU A 230 -27.16 -1.99 1.15
C LEU A 230 -27.83 -0.68 1.56
N ALA A 231 -28.77 -0.69 2.51
CA ALA A 231 -29.37 0.55 3.00
C ALA A 231 -28.34 1.33 3.83
N LEU A 232 -27.55 0.63 4.65
CA LEU A 232 -26.48 1.24 5.41
C LEU A 232 -25.34 1.74 4.49
N VAL A 233 -25.02 0.98 3.43
CA VAL A 233 -24.06 1.44 2.38
C VAL A 233 -24.52 2.76 1.77
N GLN A 234 -25.76 2.84 1.30
CA GLN A 234 -26.32 4.07 0.71
C GLN A 234 -26.36 5.23 1.71
N GLN A 235 -26.67 4.97 2.97
CA GLN A 235 -26.66 5.98 4.03
C GLN A 235 -25.25 6.60 4.20
N ARG A 236 -24.21 5.75 4.25
CA ARG A 236 -22.81 6.21 4.35
C ARG A 236 -22.40 7.03 3.14
N GLU A 237 -22.74 6.56 1.93
CA GLU A 237 -22.46 7.25 0.67
C GLU A 237 -23.15 8.61 0.61
N HIS A 238 -24.44 8.67 0.96
CA HIS A 238 -25.21 9.93 1.01
C HIS A 238 -24.61 10.93 2.00
N ALA A 239 -24.19 10.46 3.18
CA ALA A 239 -23.58 11.32 4.19
C ALA A 239 -22.24 11.93 3.68
N MET A 240 -21.42 11.16 2.98
CA MET A 240 -20.18 11.65 2.39
C MET A 240 -20.44 12.58 1.19
N LEU A 241 -21.37 12.22 0.31
CA LEU A 241 -21.77 13.03 -0.84
C LEU A 241 -22.28 14.41 -0.39
N THR A 242 -23.08 14.48 0.68
CA THR A 242 -23.59 15.74 1.24
C THR A 242 -22.42 16.64 1.72
N LYS A 243 -21.39 16.05 2.33
CA LYS A 243 -20.18 16.80 2.71
C LYS A 243 -19.44 17.32 1.47
N CYS A 244 -19.35 16.53 0.40
CA CYS A 244 -18.66 16.92 -0.83
C CYS A 244 -19.27 18.18 -1.46
N TRP A 245 -20.61 18.32 -1.45
CA TRP A 245 -21.28 19.48 -2.04
C TRP A 245 -20.88 20.83 -1.43
N ALA A 246 -20.44 20.85 -0.19
CA ALA A 246 -20.00 22.05 0.52
C ALA A 246 -18.50 22.35 0.38
N THR A 247 -17.75 21.52 -0.38
CA THR A 247 -16.31 21.69 -0.51
C THR A 247 -15.93 22.67 -1.63
N PRO A 248 -14.81 23.41 -1.48
CA PRO A 248 -14.29 24.25 -2.55
C PRO A 248 -13.88 23.45 -3.79
N GLU A 249 -13.47 22.19 -3.62
CA GLU A 249 -13.10 21.30 -4.73
C GLU A 249 -14.32 20.97 -5.61
N HIS A 250 -15.50 20.79 -5.01
CA HIS A 250 -16.73 20.60 -5.79
C HIS A 250 -17.08 21.86 -6.58
N ALA A 251 -16.98 23.04 -5.95
CA ALA A 251 -17.21 24.31 -6.62
C ALA A 251 -16.24 24.54 -7.80
N GLU A 252 -14.95 24.23 -7.61
CA GLU A 252 -13.93 24.29 -8.67
C GLU A 252 -14.26 23.32 -9.81
N ALA A 253 -14.63 22.08 -9.49
CA ALA A 253 -14.97 21.10 -10.52
C ALA A 253 -16.14 21.56 -11.39
N VAL A 254 -17.20 22.14 -10.79
CA VAL A 254 -18.36 22.68 -11.50
C VAL A 254 -17.97 23.89 -12.36
N ALA A 255 -17.17 24.82 -11.83
CA ALA A 255 -16.69 25.98 -12.57
C ALA A 255 -15.83 25.56 -13.76
N ALA A 256 -14.85 24.69 -13.54
CA ALA A 256 -13.96 24.18 -14.58
C ALA A 256 -14.72 23.45 -15.70
N PHE A 257 -15.72 22.64 -15.34
CA PHE A 257 -16.59 21.97 -16.31
C PHE A 257 -17.39 22.98 -17.18
N THR A 258 -17.95 23.99 -16.54
CA THR A 258 -18.72 25.04 -17.21
C THR A 258 -17.82 25.87 -18.15
N GLU A 259 -16.64 26.21 -17.71
CA GLU A 259 -15.64 26.99 -18.44
C GLU A 259 -14.83 26.16 -19.45
N LYS A 260 -15.06 24.84 -19.53
CA LYS A 260 -14.34 23.89 -20.40
C LYS A 260 -12.82 23.93 -20.24
N ARG A 261 -12.36 24.04 -19.01
CA ARG A 261 -10.94 23.98 -18.62
C ARG A 261 -10.67 22.81 -17.67
N PRO A 262 -9.41 22.36 -17.53
CA PRO A 262 -9.04 21.43 -16.47
C PRO A 262 -9.27 22.05 -15.07
N PRO A 263 -9.78 21.27 -14.09
CA PRO A 263 -9.88 21.74 -12.71
C PRO A 263 -8.52 21.82 -12.04
N VAL A 264 -8.38 22.72 -11.06
CA VAL A 264 -7.15 22.89 -10.28
C VAL A 264 -7.45 22.60 -8.81
N PHE A 265 -7.11 21.39 -8.36
CA PHE A 265 -7.38 20.94 -6.99
C PHE A 265 -6.20 21.10 -6.03
N ARG A 266 -5.00 21.36 -6.55
CA ARG A 266 -3.79 21.48 -5.76
C ARG A 266 -2.99 22.73 -6.15
N PRO A 267 -2.23 23.33 -5.21
CA PRO A 267 -1.32 24.41 -5.56
C PRO A 267 -0.28 23.90 -6.58
N ALA A 268 0.12 24.80 -7.47
CA ALA A 268 1.22 24.51 -8.38
C ALA A 268 2.48 24.15 -7.57
N THR A 269 3.21 23.15 -8.03
CA THR A 269 4.53 22.84 -7.49
C THR A 269 5.48 23.99 -7.82
N THR A 270 5.95 24.72 -6.81
CA THR A 270 7.01 25.73 -6.95
C THR A 270 8.37 25.06 -7.03
#